data_6df1a04ec5ebb71e0ff6b71fc7539523
#
_entry.id   6df1a04ec5ebb71e0ff6b71fc7539523
#
_cell.length_a   1.000
_cell.length_b   1.000
_cell.length_c   1.000
_cell.angle_alpha   90.00
_cell.angle_beta   90.00
_cell.angle_gamma   90.00
#
_symmetry.space_group_name_H-M   'P 1'
#
loop_
_entity.id
_entity.type
_entity.pdbx_description
1 polymer ?
#
loop_
_entity_poly.entity_id
_entity_poly.type
_entity_poly.pdbx_seq_one_letter_code
_entity_poly.pdbx_strand_id
1 'polypeptide(L)'
;DFCLSRGLGDVYKRQVEKEKLEKILACAHVAPTAANLQPVKLLVVQDKERLKSIAKAGNIYNAPLAIIVCADHSKAWTRPFDNKQTTDIDASILTDHMMLQATELGLGTVWVCFFKPDVIKKEFQLPDNLEPINILAIGYGKGIAEDSERHSETRIPMEELVSYDYL
;
A
#
# COMPACT_ATOMS: atom_id res chain seq x y z
N ASP A 1 2.76 -15.54 -5.65
CA ASP A 1 2.49 -14.73 -4.44
C ASP A 1 3.32 -13.47 -4.46
N PHE A 2 2.80 -12.42 -5.11
CA PHE A 2 3.40 -11.08 -5.05
C PHE A 2 3.00 -10.41 -3.74
N CYS A 3 3.53 -10.90 -2.64
CA CYS A 3 3.34 -10.30 -1.34
C CYS A 3 4.70 -9.89 -0.80
N LEU A 4 5.02 -8.60 -0.90
CA LEU A 4 6.16 -8.02 -0.19
C LEU A 4 5.78 -7.98 1.30
N SER A 5 5.82 -9.16 1.97
CA SER A 5 5.60 -9.25 3.40
C SER A 5 6.89 -8.86 4.13
N ARG A 6 6.91 -7.67 4.71
CA ARG A 6 7.91 -7.32 5.71
C ARG A 6 7.40 -7.78 7.08
N GLY A 7 7.57 -9.07 7.38
CA GLY A 7 7.40 -9.61 8.74
C GLY A 7 5.98 -9.83 9.24
N LEU A 8 4.98 -9.96 8.37
CA LEU A 8 3.63 -10.36 8.77
C LEU A 8 3.45 -11.88 8.72
N GLY A 9 4.18 -12.61 9.57
CA GLY A 9 3.75 -13.94 9.98
C GLY A 9 2.82 -13.79 11.18
N ASP A 10 1.58 -14.30 11.11
CA ASP A 10 0.58 -14.28 12.20
C ASP A 10 0.53 -12.97 13.01
N VAL A 11 -0.13 -11.96 12.46
CA VAL A 11 -0.30 -10.64 13.07
C VAL A 11 -1.04 -10.76 14.41
N TYR A 12 -0.47 -10.22 15.46
CA TYR A 12 -1.17 -10.03 16.73
C TYR A 12 -2.41 -9.15 16.52
N LYS A 13 -3.53 -9.55 17.10
CA LYS A 13 -4.80 -8.80 17.12
C LYS A 13 -4.72 -7.46 17.90
N ARG A 14 -3.49 -6.98 18.17
CA ARG A 14 -3.26 -5.71 18.84
C ARG A 14 -3.55 -4.58 17.85
N GLN A 15 -4.45 -3.71 18.27
CA GLN A 15 -4.80 -2.50 17.52
C GLN A 15 -3.57 -1.61 17.33
N VAL A 16 -3.45 -0.99 16.16
CA VAL A 16 -2.44 0.06 15.93
C VAL A 16 -2.89 1.32 16.65
N GLU A 17 -1.97 1.91 17.41
CA GLU A 17 -2.22 3.12 18.18
C GLU A 17 -2.53 4.31 17.26
N LYS A 18 -3.42 5.17 17.73
CA LYS A 18 -3.89 6.36 16.97
C LYS A 18 -2.72 7.25 16.54
N GLU A 19 -1.78 7.50 17.43
CA GLU A 19 -0.61 8.35 17.18
C GLU A 19 0.30 7.79 16.08
N LYS A 20 0.42 6.46 16.00
CA LYS A 20 1.17 5.79 14.93
C LYS A 20 0.44 5.93 13.60
N LEU A 21 -0.87 5.68 13.59
CA LEU A 21 -1.69 5.86 12.38
C LEU A 21 -1.62 7.30 11.86
N GLU A 22 -1.72 8.30 12.73
CA GLU A 22 -1.62 9.72 12.35
C GLU A 22 -0.27 10.03 11.68
N LYS A 23 0.84 9.49 12.18
CA LYS A 23 2.17 9.65 11.56
C LYS A 23 2.24 8.99 10.18
N ILE A 24 1.67 7.79 10.03
CA ILE A 24 1.61 7.08 8.75
C ILE A 24 0.80 7.91 7.73
N LEU A 25 -0.35 8.43 8.11
CA LEU A 25 -1.18 9.26 7.24
C LEU A 25 -0.52 10.61 6.92
N ALA A 26 0.24 11.20 7.86
CA ALA A 26 1.01 12.41 7.61
C ALA A 26 2.08 12.19 6.52
N CYS A 27 2.73 11.03 6.47
CA CYS A 27 3.68 10.70 5.41
C CYS A 27 3.01 10.59 4.04
N ALA A 28 1.81 10.01 3.97
CA ALA A 28 1.04 9.99 2.74
C ALA A 28 0.63 11.41 2.29
N HIS A 29 0.27 12.28 3.24
CA HIS A 29 -0.14 13.66 2.96
C HIS A 29 0.98 14.52 2.34
N VAL A 30 2.24 14.26 2.68
CA VAL A 30 3.39 15.00 2.13
C VAL A 30 4.03 14.30 0.92
N ALA A 31 3.56 13.12 0.55
CA ALA A 31 4.09 12.38 -0.59
C ALA A 31 3.83 13.12 -1.91
N PRO A 32 4.80 13.16 -2.84
CA PRO A 32 4.62 13.83 -4.12
C PRO A 32 3.63 13.10 -5.03
N THR A 33 2.93 13.87 -5.85
CA THR A 33 2.08 13.36 -6.92
C THR A 33 2.34 14.10 -8.23
N ALA A 34 2.00 13.50 -9.37
CA ALA A 34 2.19 14.12 -10.67
C ALA A 34 1.48 15.49 -10.75
N ALA A 35 2.24 16.53 -11.10
CA ALA A 35 1.80 17.92 -11.14
C ALA A 35 1.12 18.40 -9.85
N ASN A 36 1.35 17.73 -8.73
CA ASN A 36 0.72 17.99 -7.43
C ASN A 36 -0.83 17.96 -7.48
N LEU A 37 -1.40 17.14 -8.34
CA LEU A 37 -2.86 17.04 -8.49
C LEU A 37 -3.54 16.23 -7.39
N GLN A 38 -2.79 15.46 -6.62
CA GLN A 38 -3.23 14.73 -5.43
C GLN A 38 -4.49 13.86 -5.69
N PRO A 39 -4.46 12.98 -6.69
CA PRO A 39 -5.64 12.21 -7.12
C PRO A 39 -5.91 10.98 -6.25
N VAL A 40 -5.29 10.88 -5.08
CA VAL A 40 -5.37 9.68 -4.22
C VAL A 40 -6.30 9.91 -3.05
N LYS A 41 -7.16 8.91 -2.80
CA LYS A 41 -8.03 8.83 -1.63
C LYS A 41 -7.67 7.62 -0.79
N LEU A 42 -7.45 7.84 0.50
CA LEU A 42 -7.16 6.78 1.47
C LEU A 42 -8.42 6.43 2.26
N LEU A 43 -8.79 5.16 2.28
CA LEU A 43 -9.85 4.65 3.14
C LEU A 43 -9.23 3.80 4.25
N VAL A 44 -9.20 4.33 5.46
CA VAL A 44 -8.66 3.67 6.65
C VAL A 44 -9.72 2.77 7.26
N VAL A 45 -9.40 1.49 7.46
CA VAL A 45 -10.32 0.49 7.98
C VAL A 45 -9.71 -0.18 9.21
N GLN A 46 -10.35 -0.01 10.37
CA GLN A 46 -10.01 -0.63 11.66
C GLN A 46 -11.18 -1.39 12.29
N ASP A 47 -12.39 -1.16 11.78
CA ASP A 47 -13.57 -1.89 12.22
C ASP A 47 -13.49 -3.35 11.80
N LYS A 48 -13.75 -4.27 12.76
CA LYS A 48 -13.60 -5.71 12.54
C LYS A 48 -14.50 -6.26 11.44
N GLU A 49 -15.73 -5.79 11.33
CA GLU A 49 -16.67 -6.27 10.31
C GLU A 49 -16.27 -5.72 8.93
N ARG A 50 -15.79 -4.49 8.88
CA ARG A 50 -15.26 -3.91 7.64
C ARG A 50 -13.96 -4.57 7.17
N LEU A 51 -13.08 -4.97 8.09
CA LEU A 51 -11.89 -5.77 7.77
C LEU A 51 -12.27 -7.14 7.19
N LYS A 52 -13.35 -7.78 7.68
CA LYS A 52 -13.92 -8.99 7.07
C LYS A 52 -14.44 -8.73 5.65
N SER A 53 -15.00 -7.56 5.39
CA SER A 53 -15.41 -7.17 4.03
C SER A 53 -14.21 -7.08 3.09
N ILE A 54 -13.08 -6.53 3.52
CA ILE A 54 -11.83 -6.55 2.74
C ILE A 54 -11.37 -7.99 2.50
N ALA A 55 -11.42 -8.84 3.53
CA ALA A 55 -10.99 -10.24 3.43
C ALA A 55 -11.79 -11.07 2.41
N LYS A 56 -12.99 -10.66 2.02
CA LYS A 56 -13.74 -11.26 0.89
C LYS A 56 -13.08 -10.96 -0.47
N ALA A 57 -12.39 -9.84 -0.58
CA ALA A 57 -11.72 -9.42 -1.80
C ALA A 57 -10.32 -10.00 -1.93
N GLY A 58 -9.57 -10.06 -0.84
CA GLY A 58 -8.19 -10.54 -0.82
C GLY A 58 -7.67 -10.78 0.59
N ASN A 59 -6.53 -11.46 0.68
CA ASN A 59 -5.93 -11.78 1.97
C ASN A 59 -5.21 -10.55 2.56
N ILE A 60 -5.63 -10.12 3.73
CA ILE A 60 -4.98 -9.05 4.51
C ILE A 60 -4.28 -9.60 5.76
N TYR A 61 -4.05 -10.91 5.83
CA TYR A 61 -3.27 -11.58 6.87
C TYR A 61 -3.76 -11.33 8.30
N ASN A 62 -5.06 -11.16 8.49
CA ASN A 62 -5.70 -10.80 9.76
C ASN A 62 -5.17 -9.49 10.37
N ALA A 63 -4.64 -8.59 9.57
CA ALA A 63 -4.17 -7.29 10.04
C ALA A 63 -5.27 -6.50 10.76
N PRO A 64 -4.98 -5.84 11.88
CA PRO A 64 -5.96 -5.05 12.65
C PRO A 64 -6.27 -3.69 12.02
N LEU A 65 -5.49 -3.31 11.00
CA LEU A 65 -5.62 -2.08 10.24
C LEU A 65 -5.36 -2.38 8.77
N ALA A 66 -6.20 -1.88 7.89
CA ALA A 66 -5.95 -1.85 6.45
C ALA A 66 -6.25 -0.45 5.89
N ILE A 67 -5.44 -0.01 4.94
CA ILE A 67 -5.66 1.23 4.21
C ILE A 67 -5.89 0.86 2.75
N ILE A 68 -7.10 1.08 2.25
CA ILE A 68 -7.40 0.92 0.82
C ILE A 68 -6.97 2.22 0.13
N VAL A 69 -6.03 2.10 -0.77
CA VAL A 69 -5.49 3.23 -1.54
C VAL A 69 -6.21 3.30 -2.87
N CYS A 70 -7.00 4.35 -3.06
CA CYS A 70 -7.80 4.55 -4.27
C CYS A 70 -7.26 5.73 -5.07
N ALA A 71 -7.31 5.62 -6.40
CA ALA A 71 -7.01 6.72 -7.30
C ALA A 71 -8.30 7.31 -7.90
N ASP A 72 -8.34 8.63 -8.00
CA ASP A 72 -9.45 9.38 -8.62
C ASP A 72 -9.08 9.71 -10.06
N HIS A 73 -9.64 8.97 -11.00
CA HIS A 73 -9.41 9.15 -12.44
C HIS A 73 -9.82 10.54 -12.95
N SER A 74 -10.76 11.21 -12.29
CA SER A 74 -11.20 12.55 -12.68
C SER A 74 -10.20 13.64 -12.35
N LYS A 75 -9.23 13.36 -11.47
CA LYS A 75 -8.21 14.30 -11.00
C LYS A 75 -6.79 13.93 -11.42
N ALA A 76 -6.58 12.70 -11.88
CA ALA A 76 -5.26 12.19 -12.19
C ALA A 76 -4.63 12.97 -13.36
N TRP A 77 -3.32 13.25 -13.23
CA TRP A 77 -2.56 13.80 -14.35
C TRP A 77 -2.51 12.80 -15.50
N THR A 78 -2.72 13.32 -16.70
CA THR A 78 -2.68 12.54 -17.93
C THR A 78 -1.52 13.02 -18.79
N ARG A 79 -0.62 12.12 -19.16
CA ARG A 79 0.50 12.44 -20.04
C ARG A 79 -0.02 12.76 -21.45
N PRO A 80 0.33 13.94 -22.01
CA PRO A 80 -0.27 14.41 -23.27
C PRO A 80 0.17 13.64 -24.51
N PHE A 81 1.25 12.86 -24.42
CA PHE A 81 1.82 12.16 -25.58
C PHE A 81 1.16 10.80 -25.87
N ASP A 82 0.63 10.13 -24.85
CA ASP A 82 0.07 8.79 -24.97
C ASP A 82 -1.19 8.57 -24.12
N ASN A 83 -1.71 9.62 -23.52
CA ASN A 83 -2.88 9.63 -22.66
C ASN A 83 -2.77 8.70 -21.43
N LYS A 84 -1.55 8.33 -21.01
CA LYS A 84 -1.35 7.52 -19.80
C LYS A 84 -1.61 8.36 -18.56
N GLN A 85 -2.52 7.90 -17.71
CA GLN A 85 -2.74 8.48 -16.39
C GLN A 85 -1.70 7.97 -15.37
N THR A 86 -1.41 8.79 -14.36
CA THR A 86 -0.44 8.47 -13.29
C THR A 86 -1.09 7.86 -12.05
N THR A 87 -2.31 7.37 -12.15
CA THR A 87 -3.10 6.81 -11.03
C THR A 87 -2.31 5.80 -10.20
N ASP A 88 -1.75 4.79 -10.86
CA ASP A 88 -0.97 3.74 -10.19
C ASP A 88 0.34 4.26 -9.60
N ILE A 89 0.98 5.20 -10.30
CA ILE A 89 2.23 5.82 -9.85
C ILE A 89 1.98 6.61 -8.56
N ASP A 90 1.01 7.53 -8.59
CA ASP A 90 0.70 8.39 -7.45
C ASP A 90 0.25 7.55 -6.24
N ALA A 91 -0.64 6.57 -6.44
CA ALA A 91 -1.08 5.66 -5.39
C ALA A 91 0.09 4.85 -4.80
N SER A 92 1.01 4.37 -5.65
CA SER A 92 2.18 3.60 -5.22
C SER A 92 3.16 4.44 -4.41
N ILE A 93 3.39 5.69 -4.78
CA ILE A 93 4.25 6.61 -4.02
C ILE A 93 3.71 6.82 -2.60
N LEU A 94 2.39 7.10 -2.47
CA LEU A 94 1.79 7.27 -1.14
C LEU A 94 1.87 5.98 -0.31
N THR A 95 1.65 4.83 -0.94
CA THR A 95 1.72 3.52 -0.27
C THR A 95 3.12 3.24 0.25
N ASP A 96 4.15 3.52 -0.55
CA ASP A 96 5.56 3.33 -0.16
C ASP A 96 5.94 4.22 1.03
N HIS A 97 5.57 5.49 1.00
CA HIS A 97 5.80 6.41 2.12
C HIS A 97 5.14 5.93 3.41
N MET A 98 3.89 5.45 3.34
CA MET A 98 3.18 4.88 4.49
C MET A 98 3.87 3.62 5.01
N MET A 99 4.35 2.75 4.11
CA MET A 99 5.02 1.50 4.44
C MET A 99 6.36 1.74 5.14
N LEU A 100 7.15 2.69 4.64
CA LEU A 100 8.43 3.07 5.27
C LEU A 100 8.20 3.66 6.66
N GLN A 101 7.22 4.56 6.80
CA GLN A 101 6.89 5.14 8.11
C GLN A 101 6.36 4.09 9.09
N ALA A 102 5.54 3.14 8.65
CA ALA A 102 5.07 2.04 9.49
C ALA A 102 6.24 1.19 10.00
N THR A 103 7.22 0.93 9.14
CA THR A 103 8.45 0.20 9.51
C THR A 103 9.25 0.94 10.57
N GLU A 104 9.45 2.25 10.41
CA GLU A 104 10.12 3.12 11.40
C GLU A 104 9.42 3.09 12.76
N LEU A 105 8.10 2.97 12.77
CA LEU A 105 7.28 2.87 13.97
C LEU A 105 7.22 1.46 14.59
N GLY A 106 7.98 0.50 14.05
CA GLY A 106 8.03 -0.88 14.51
C GLY A 106 6.80 -1.71 14.13
N LEU A 107 6.10 -1.33 13.07
CA LEU A 107 4.96 -2.06 12.52
C LEU A 107 5.38 -2.91 11.32
N GLY A 108 4.73 -4.05 11.14
CA GLY A 108 4.81 -4.83 9.91
C GLY A 108 3.75 -4.39 8.92
N THR A 109 4.05 -4.54 7.63
CA THR A 109 3.14 -4.18 6.54
C THR A 109 3.11 -5.25 5.46
N VAL A 110 1.97 -5.37 4.78
CA VAL A 110 1.87 -6.09 3.50
C VAL A 110 1.19 -5.20 2.49
N TRP A 111 1.86 -4.99 1.35
CA TRP A 111 1.29 -4.34 0.18
C TRP A 111 0.56 -5.38 -0.67
N VAL A 112 -0.77 -5.33 -0.67
CA VAL A 112 -1.63 -6.30 -1.33
C VAL A 112 -2.13 -5.72 -2.64
N CYS A 113 -1.71 -6.33 -3.78
CA CYS A 113 -2.26 -6.07 -5.11
C CYS A 113 -3.15 -7.22 -5.60
N PHE A 114 -3.03 -8.42 -5.01
CA PHE A 114 -3.85 -9.57 -5.34
C PHE A 114 -5.17 -9.53 -4.57
N PHE A 115 -6.13 -8.78 -5.08
CA PHE A 115 -7.49 -8.67 -4.55
C PHE A 115 -8.50 -8.45 -5.68
N LYS A 116 -9.80 -8.55 -5.36
CA LYS A 116 -10.92 -8.32 -6.31
C LYS A 116 -11.42 -6.88 -6.18
N PRO A 117 -11.08 -5.97 -7.12
CA PRO A 117 -11.47 -4.55 -7.04
C PRO A 117 -12.98 -4.33 -6.95
N ASP A 118 -13.76 -5.11 -7.72
CA ASP A 118 -15.23 -5.00 -7.75
C ASP A 118 -15.86 -5.32 -6.39
N VAL A 119 -15.28 -6.27 -5.64
CA VAL A 119 -15.74 -6.59 -4.28
C VAL A 119 -15.48 -5.39 -3.36
N ILE A 120 -14.31 -4.76 -3.44
CA ILE A 120 -14.00 -3.55 -2.66
C ILE A 120 -14.94 -2.42 -3.04
N LYS A 121 -15.14 -2.15 -4.33
CA LYS A 121 -16.07 -1.10 -4.80
C LYS A 121 -17.47 -1.30 -4.22
N LYS A 122 -17.99 -2.53 -4.26
CA LYS A 122 -19.32 -2.86 -3.75
C LYS A 122 -19.41 -2.75 -2.22
N GLU A 123 -18.50 -3.39 -1.49
CA GLU A 123 -18.53 -3.45 -0.02
C GLU A 123 -18.35 -2.07 0.63
N PHE A 124 -17.57 -1.20 0.00
CA PHE A 124 -17.28 0.15 0.50
C PHE A 124 -18.02 1.26 -0.25
N GLN A 125 -18.89 0.91 -1.20
CA GLN A 125 -19.72 1.85 -1.97
C GLN A 125 -18.87 2.96 -2.62
N LEU A 126 -17.74 2.56 -3.22
CA LEU A 126 -16.85 3.52 -3.87
C LEU A 126 -17.52 4.10 -5.12
N PRO A 127 -17.46 5.42 -5.33
CA PRO A 127 -17.96 6.04 -6.55
C PRO A 127 -17.17 5.59 -7.79
N ASP A 128 -17.76 5.69 -8.97
CA ASP A 128 -17.22 5.15 -10.23
C ASP A 128 -15.85 5.72 -10.59
N ASN A 129 -15.59 6.99 -10.25
CA ASN A 129 -14.32 7.66 -10.49
C ASN A 129 -13.19 7.23 -9.56
N LEU A 130 -13.49 6.50 -8.48
CA LEU A 130 -12.47 5.95 -7.57
C LEU A 130 -12.18 4.48 -7.91
N GLU A 131 -10.92 4.22 -8.22
CA GLU A 131 -10.38 2.87 -8.42
C GLU A 131 -9.52 2.45 -7.22
N PRO A 132 -9.81 1.32 -6.56
CA PRO A 132 -8.91 0.77 -5.55
C PRO A 132 -7.67 0.17 -6.23
N ILE A 133 -6.50 0.77 -6.00
CA ILE A 133 -5.23 0.39 -6.64
C ILE A 133 -4.51 -0.69 -5.84
N ASN A 134 -4.42 -0.51 -4.52
CA ASN A 134 -3.81 -1.48 -3.62
C ASN A 134 -4.40 -1.37 -2.22
N ILE A 135 -4.05 -2.34 -1.37
CA ILE A 135 -4.41 -2.35 0.05
C ILE A 135 -3.13 -2.50 0.86
N LEU A 136 -2.87 -1.55 1.77
CA LEU A 136 -1.79 -1.65 2.73
C LEU A 136 -2.34 -2.22 4.04
N ALA A 137 -2.03 -3.48 4.32
CA ALA A 137 -2.34 -4.12 5.58
C ALA A 137 -1.24 -3.82 6.60
N ILE A 138 -1.60 -3.42 7.83
CA ILE A 138 -0.67 -2.93 8.84
C ILE A 138 -0.97 -3.59 10.19
N GLY A 139 0.07 -3.98 10.91
CA GLY A 139 -0.06 -4.55 12.25
C GLY A 139 1.28 -4.80 12.92
N TYR A 140 1.25 -5.46 14.06
CA TYR A 140 2.47 -5.90 14.75
C TYR A 140 2.86 -7.29 14.25
N GLY A 141 4.08 -7.43 13.74
CA GLY A 141 4.63 -8.72 13.33
C GLY A 141 5.02 -9.59 14.53
N LYS A 142 4.87 -10.90 14.40
CA LYS A 142 5.33 -11.90 15.39
C LYS A 142 6.76 -12.41 15.11
N GLY A 143 7.31 -12.06 13.97
CA GLY A 143 8.51 -12.70 13.46
C GLY A 143 9.81 -12.12 14.02
N ILE A 144 10.82 -12.98 14.08
CA ILE A 144 12.21 -12.58 13.99
C ILE A 144 12.35 -11.84 12.66
N ALA A 145 12.94 -10.64 12.68
CA ALA A 145 13.26 -9.95 11.44
C ALA A 145 14.04 -10.92 10.54
N GLU A 146 13.60 -11.06 9.29
CA GLU A 146 14.37 -11.86 8.35
C GLU A 146 15.77 -11.29 8.19
N ASP A 147 16.74 -12.18 7.95
CA ASP A 147 18.14 -11.80 7.76
C ASP A 147 18.26 -10.72 6.69
N SER A 148 18.96 -9.62 6.99
CA SER A 148 19.25 -8.56 6.05
C SER A 148 20.07 -9.04 4.84
N GLU A 149 20.91 -10.06 5.04
CA GLU A 149 21.74 -10.64 4.00
C GLU A 149 20.94 -11.43 2.94
N ARG A 150 19.68 -11.78 3.21
CA ARG A 150 18.81 -12.43 2.22
C ARG A 150 18.71 -11.63 0.90
N HIS A 151 18.97 -10.34 0.94
CA HIS A 151 18.90 -9.49 -0.24
C HIS A 151 19.99 -9.84 -1.26
N SER A 152 21.16 -10.31 -0.82
CA SER A 152 22.24 -10.78 -1.71
C SER A 152 21.86 -12.04 -2.51
N GLU A 153 20.93 -12.84 -1.97
CA GLU A 153 20.50 -14.10 -2.57
C GLU A 153 19.20 -13.96 -3.39
N THR A 154 18.33 -13.01 -3.01
CA THR A 154 16.95 -12.92 -3.56
C THR A 154 16.71 -11.72 -4.46
N ARG A 155 17.66 -10.81 -4.56
CA ARG A 155 17.57 -9.64 -5.45
C ARG A 155 18.43 -9.84 -6.68
N ILE A 156 18.00 -9.25 -7.80
CA ILE A 156 18.85 -9.19 -8.99
C ILE A 156 20.13 -8.43 -8.65
N PRO A 157 21.28 -8.81 -9.24
CA PRO A 157 22.54 -8.10 -9.05
C PRO A 157 22.43 -6.63 -9.43
N MET A 158 23.26 -5.77 -8.79
CA MET A 158 23.20 -4.34 -9.03
C MET A 158 23.54 -3.98 -10.48
N GLU A 159 24.45 -4.71 -11.11
CA GLU A 159 24.85 -4.56 -12.51
C GLU A 159 23.74 -4.90 -13.51
N GLU A 160 22.74 -5.73 -13.10
CA GLU A 160 21.55 -5.98 -13.92
C GLU A 160 20.47 -4.93 -13.69
N LEU A 161 20.44 -4.33 -12.49
CA LEU A 161 19.46 -3.31 -12.12
C LEU A 161 19.82 -1.93 -12.69
N VAL A 162 21.11 -1.62 -12.76
CA VAL A 162 21.62 -0.28 -13.07
C VAL A 162 22.51 -0.32 -14.31
N SER A 163 22.19 0.52 -15.29
CA SER A 163 23.05 0.82 -16.43
C SER A 163 23.42 2.30 -16.44
N TYR A 164 24.60 2.63 -16.94
CA TYR A 164 25.08 4.01 -17.05
C TYR A 164 25.11 4.41 -18.52
N ASP A 165 24.50 5.56 -18.83
CA ASP A 165 24.41 6.19 -20.15
C ASP A 165 23.59 5.39 -21.19
N TYR A 166 23.77 4.06 -21.28
CA TYR A 166 23.10 3.16 -22.23
C TYR A 166 22.54 1.93 -21.52
N LEU A 167 21.49 1.30 -22.08
CA LEU A 167 21.01 -0.04 -21.72
C LEU A 167 21.74 -1.11 -22.52
#